data_2983f525676c20f24e15fedb8ec09382
#
_entry.id   2983f525676c20f24e15fedb8ec09382
#
_cell.length_a   1.000
_cell.length_b   1.000
_cell.length_c   1.000
_cell.angle_alpha   90.00
_cell.angle_beta   90.00
_cell.angle_gamma   90.00
#
_symmetry.space_group_name_H-M   'P 1'
#
loop_
_entity.id
_entity.type
_entity.pdbx_description
1 polymer ?
#
loop_
_entity_poly.entity_id
_entity_poly.type
_entity_poly.pdbx_seq_one_letter_code
_entity_poly.pdbx_strand_id
1 'polypeptide(L)' 'MKTFFKLTIIIFLTIFFTHCGKDSDDVRCIDQDLINQNIDTACLEVYEPVCGCNIQTYSNECYARKAGVTSYVDGECNKN' A
#
# COMPACT_ATOMS: atom_id res chain seq x y z
N MET A 1 -13.55 41.62 24.06
CA MET A 1 -14.21 40.59 24.04
C MET A 1 -14.38 40.03 22.75
N LYS A 2 -14.82 40.66 21.77
CA LYS A 2 -14.97 40.06 20.54
C LYS A 2 -13.70 39.55 19.97
N THR A 3 -12.61 40.14 20.25
CA THR A 3 -11.38 39.67 19.66
C THR A 3 -10.99 38.34 20.22
N PHE A 4 -11.40 38.06 21.44
CA PHE A 4 -11.07 36.81 21.99
C PHE A 4 -11.73 35.69 21.28
N PHE A 5 -12.91 35.89 20.90
CA PHE A 5 -13.58 34.88 20.21
C PHE A 5 -12.89 34.54 18.96
N LYS A 6 -12.46 35.47 18.19
CA LYS A 6 -11.84 35.17 16.97
C LYS A 6 -10.58 34.41 17.15
N LEU A 7 -9.83 34.75 18.14
CA LEU A 7 -8.61 34.06 18.37
C LEU A 7 -8.86 32.63 18.72
N THR A 8 -9.88 32.41 19.50
CA THR A 8 -10.14 31.06 19.90
C THR A 8 -10.53 30.22 18.72
N ILE A 9 -11.31 30.77 17.84
CA ILE A 9 -11.71 30.01 16.72
C ILE A 9 -10.56 29.69 15.82
N ILE A 10 -9.66 30.60 15.65
CA ILE A 10 -8.54 30.34 14.81
C ILE A 10 -7.70 29.23 15.35
N ILE A 11 -7.51 29.23 16.65
CA ILE A 11 -6.74 28.18 17.24
C ILE A 11 -7.38 26.86 17.03
N PHE A 12 -8.72 26.85 17.14
CA PHE A 12 -9.40 25.64 16.88
C PHE A 12 -9.15 25.16 15.50
N LEU A 13 -9.20 25.97 14.52
CA LEU A 13 -9.01 25.55 13.19
C LEU A 13 -7.66 24.96 12.92
N THR A 14 -6.66 25.47 13.56
CA THR A 14 -5.36 24.96 13.25
C THR A 14 -5.15 23.57 13.76
N ILE A 15 -5.93 23.17 14.71
CA ILE A 15 -5.71 21.85 15.22
C ILE A 15 -6.08 20.79 14.24
N PHE A 16 -7.00 21.10 13.34
CA PHE A 16 -7.38 20.14 12.44
C PHE A 16 -6.36 19.69 11.53
N PHE A 17 -5.37 20.38 11.27
CA PHE A 17 -4.49 19.99 10.33
C PHE A 17 -3.56 19.02 10.69
N THR A 18 -3.47 18.67 11.89
CA THR A 18 -2.45 17.96 12.22
C THR A 18 -2.54 16.62 11.94
N HIS A 19 -3.41 16.01 11.45
CA HIS A 19 -3.28 14.76 11.22
C HIS A 19 -3.37 14.29 10.06
N CYS A 20 -2.88 14.36 9.40
CA CYS A 20 -2.90 13.89 8.23
C CYS A 20 -2.09 12.87 8.10
N GLY A 21 -2.04 12.20 7.92
CA GLY A 21 -1.34 11.32 7.63
C GLY A 21 -0.68 10.55 7.75
N LYS A 22 -0.54 9.93 7.62
CA LYS A 22 0.08 9.33 7.52
C LYS A 22 0.27 8.32 7.32
N ASP A 23 0.23 7.58 7.19
CA ASP A 23 0.31 6.58 6.95
C ASP A 23 1.09 5.93 6.44
N SER A 24 1.27 5.90 6.17
CA SER A 24 1.89 5.45 5.48
C SER A 24 2.86 4.74 5.66
N ASP A 25 3.17 4.58 5.98
CA ASP A 25 4.15 4.02 6.16
C ASP A 25 4.20 2.89 6.08
N ASP A 26 3.68 2.53 6.02
CA ASP A 26 3.75 1.46 6.05
C ASP A 26 3.72 0.78 5.10
N VAL A 27 3.40 0.27 4.85
CA VAL A 27 3.47 -0.61 4.10
C VAL A 27 2.71 -0.46 3.01
N ARG A 28 3.10 -0.29 1.92
CA ARG A 28 2.42 -0.30 0.81
C ARG A 28 2.45 -1.63 0.35
N CYS A 29 1.39 -2.32 0.27
CA CYS A 29 1.32 -3.66 -0.32
C CYS A 29 1.71 -3.61 -1.78
N ILE A 30 1.24 -2.63 -2.50
CA ILE A 30 1.58 -2.50 -3.92
C ILE A 30 2.46 -1.29 -4.11
N ASP A 31 3.61 -1.51 -4.71
CA ASP A 31 4.58 -0.47 -4.89
C ASP A 31 4.74 -0.18 -6.37
N GLN A 32 4.48 1.03 -6.78
CA GLN A 32 4.56 1.41 -8.17
C GLN A 32 5.99 1.33 -8.70
N ASP A 33 6.97 1.59 -7.86
CA ASP A 33 8.35 1.49 -8.31
C ASP A 33 8.70 0.05 -8.63
N LEU A 34 8.18 -0.87 -7.87
CA LEU A 34 8.44 -2.28 -8.11
C LEU A 34 7.80 -2.68 -9.44
N ILE A 35 6.62 -2.17 -9.73
CA ILE A 35 6.00 -2.45 -11.01
C ILE A 35 6.89 -1.93 -12.13
N ASN A 36 7.36 -0.72 -11.99
CA ASN A 36 8.17 -0.13 -13.04
C ASN A 36 9.48 -0.89 -13.24
N GLN A 37 10.06 -1.38 -12.19
CA GLN A 37 11.30 -2.12 -12.31
C GLN A 37 11.09 -3.43 -13.02
N ASN A 38 9.92 -4.00 -12.93
CA ASN A 38 9.68 -5.30 -13.51
C ASN A 38 8.79 -5.29 -14.74
N ILE A 39 8.55 -4.12 -15.29
CA ILE A 39 7.63 -4.02 -16.36
C ILE A 39 8.03 -4.81 -17.58
N ASP A 40 9.30 -4.93 -17.83
CA ASP A 40 9.76 -5.70 -18.97
C ASP A 40 10.21 -7.09 -18.61
N THR A 41 10.01 -7.51 -17.40
CA THR A 41 10.47 -8.81 -16.96
C THR A 41 9.56 -9.89 -17.49
N ALA A 42 10.16 -10.92 -18.04
CA ALA A 42 9.37 -12.04 -18.53
C ALA A 42 9.35 -13.10 -17.47
N CYS A 43 8.20 -13.56 -17.09
CA CYS A 43 8.09 -14.57 -16.07
C CYS A 43 7.92 -15.95 -16.68
N LEU A 44 8.55 -16.92 -16.06
CA LEU A 44 8.39 -18.27 -16.51
C LEU A 44 6.98 -18.73 -16.16
N GLU A 45 6.48 -19.66 -16.93
CA GLU A 45 5.14 -20.11 -16.70
C GLU A 45 5.14 -21.30 -15.75
N VAL A 46 5.68 -21.13 -14.61
CA VAL A 46 5.74 -22.20 -13.64
C VAL A 46 4.73 -21.89 -12.57
N TYR A 47 3.93 -22.85 -12.20
CA TYR A 47 2.93 -22.61 -11.21
C TYR A 47 3.44 -22.95 -9.82
N GLU A 48 3.91 -21.95 -9.12
CA GLU A 48 4.34 -22.09 -7.74
C GLU A 48 3.67 -20.96 -7.02
N PRO A 49 2.38 -21.10 -6.70
CA PRO A 49 1.59 -19.96 -6.31
C PRO A 49 2.02 -19.30 -5.03
N VAL A 50 1.78 -18.01 -4.95
CA VAL A 50 2.02 -17.25 -3.75
C VAL A 50 0.77 -16.40 -3.49
N CYS A 51 0.51 -16.12 -2.23
CA CYS A 51 -0.58 -15.24 -1.87
C CYS A 51 0.00 -13.89 -1.53
N GLY A 52 -0.36 -12.89 -2.28
CA GLY A 52 0.18 -11.55 -2.06
C GLY A 52 -0.46 -10.87 -0.87
N CYS A 53 0.16 -9.81 -0.42
CA CYS A 53 -0.36 -9.04 0.70
C CYS A 53 -1.72 -8.45 0.38
N ASN A 54 -2.08 -8.39 -0.90
CA ASN A 54 -3.38 -7.90 -1.31
C ASN A 54 -4.40 -9.02 -1.40
N ILE A 55 -4.10 -10.19 -0.85
CA ILE A 55 -4.99 -11.34 -0.81
C ILE A 55 -5.33 -11.81 -2.22
N GLN A 56 -4.36 -11.76 -3.08
CA GLN A 56 -4.56 -12.25 -4.42
C GLN A 56 -3.55 -13.32 -4.72
N THR A 57 -3.96 -14.42 -5.31
CA THR A 57 -3.06 -15.52 -5.65
C THR A 57 -2.39 -15.22 -6.99
N TYR A 58 -1.07 -15.31 -7.01
CA TYR A 58 -0.33 -15.14 -8.24
C TYR A 58 0.30 -16.48 -8.62
N SER A 59 0.49 -16.71 -9.90
CA SER A 59 1.01 -17.98 -10.35
C SER A 59 2.38 -18.30 -9.79
N ASN A 60 3.17 -17.29 -9.56
CA ASN A 60 4.46 -17.46 -8.91
C ASN A 60 4.96 -16.08 -8.47
N GLU A 61 6.09 -16.07 -7.79
CA GLU A 61 6.56 -14.82 -7.24
C GLU A 61 6.90 -13.80 -8.32
N CYS A 62 7.28 -14.26 -9.50
CA CYS A 62 7.63 -13.35 -10.57
C CYS A 62 6.43 -12.50 -10.95
N TYR A 63 5.27 -13.14 -11.08
CA TYR A 63 4.07 -12.43 -11.41
C TYR A 63 3.64 -11.52 -10.26
N ALA A 64 3.88 -11.93 -9.02
CA ALA A 64 3.56 -11.09 -7.88
C ALA A 64 4.41 -9.81 -7.92
N ARG A 65 5.68 -9.95 -8.23
CA ARG A 65 6.52 -8.79 -8.29
C ARG A 65 6.16 -7.90 -9.43
N LYS A 66 5.76 -8.45 -10.56
CA LYS A 66 5.34 -7.64 -11.68
C LYS A 66 4.12 -6.83 -11.32
N ALA A 67 3.30 -7.33 -10.41
CA ALA A 67 2.13 -6.63 -9.97
C ALA A 67 2.44 -5.63 -8.86
N GLY A 68 3.68 -5.56 -8.43
CA GLY A 68 4.08 -4.61 -7.41
C GLY A 68 3.90 -5.10 -5.99
N VAL A 69 3.64 -6.38 -5.83
CA VAL A 69 3.40 -6.93 -4.50
C VAL A 69 4.69 -6.94 -3.73
N THR A 70 4.71 -6.31 -2.56
CA THR A 70 5.94 -6.17 -1.81
C THR A 70 6.15 -7.31 -0.83
N SER A 71 5.10 -8.03 -0.50
CA SER A 71 5.26 -9.18 0.38
C SER A 71 4.24 -10.23 0.05
N TYR A 72 4.61 -11.47 0.23
CA TYR A 72 3.70 -12.57 -0.09
C TYR A 72 4.12 -13.78 0.71
N VAL A 73 3.28 -14.78 0.75
CA VAL A 73 3.59 -16.04 1.40
C VAL A 73 3.39 -17.15 0.39
N ASP A 74 4.06 -18.24 0.57
CA ASP A 74 3.95 -19.36 -0.35
C ASP A 74 2.58 -19.97 -0.28
N GLY A 75 2.06 -20.34 -1.40
CA GLY A 75 0.79 -21.04 -1.47
C GLY A 75 -0.32 -20.14 -1.92
N GLU A 76 -1.42 -20.73 -2.31
CA GLU A 76 -2.57 -19.96 -2.74
C GLU A 76 -3.19 -19.28 -1.55
N CYS A 77 -3.87 -18.18 -1.80
CA CYS A 77 -4.54 -17.50 -0.73
C CYS A 77 -5.63 -18.38 -0.18
N ASN A 78 -5.84 -18.25 1.15
CA ASN A 78 -6.82 -19.06 1.76
C ASN A 78 -8.14 -18.62 1.36
N LYS A 79 -8.97 -19.50 0.87
CA LYS A 79 -10.17 -19.09 0.41
C LYS A 79 -11.19 -19.15 1.35
N ASN A 80 -11.12 -19.42 2.45
CA ASN A 80 -12.23 -19.49 3.30
C ASN A 80 -12.56 -18.27 3.84
#